data_56d39fa4d00e38f5c0fbeb7fb92a1336
#
_entry.id   56d39fa4d00e38f5c0fbeb7fb92a1336
#
_cell.length_a   1.000
_cell.length_b   1.000
_cell.length_c   1.000
_cell.angle_alpha   90.00
_cell.angle_beta   90.00
_cell.angle_gamma   90.00
#
_symmetry.space_group_name_H-M   'P 1'
#
loop_
_entity.id
_entity.type
_entity.pdbx_description
1 polymer ?
#
loop_
_entity_poly.entity_id
_entity_poly.type
_entity_poly.pdbx_seq_one_letter_code
_entity_poly.pdbx_strand_id
1 'polypeptide(L)'
;KNIIIPDNGSIIDVNKDSKGFITISVKHHSPYVAKEWTELIVNQLNQFFRTQDKQEAQASMDFLNIQIAQTSYTEIKEMIAQLLKQNIQKLTLIEANDFYVFSYLDPPIVKEERFEPNRKSISILGAVFGFMLGLLIVLIPNFFRTKNIP
;
A
#
# COMPACT_ATOMS: atom_id res chain seq x y z
N LYS A 1 -1.54 4.63 6.83
CA LYS A 1 -0.31 5.16 7.42
C LYS A 1 0.65 5.43 6.28
N ASN A 2 0.87 6.70 5.95
CA ASN A 2 1.75 7.08 4.84
C ASN A 2 3.19 6.83 5.25
N ILE A 3 3.90 6.03 4.46
CA ILE A 3 5.34 5.82 4.63
C ILE A 3 6.02 6.75 3.64
N ILE A 4 6.70 7.77 4.15
CA ILE A 4 7.53 8.68 3.35
C ILE A 4 8.90 8.03 3.23
N ILE A 5 9.29 7.65 2.02
CA ILE A 5 10.65 7.22 1.73
C ILE A 5 11.46 8.49 1.41
N PRO A 6 12.55 8.78 2.14
CA PRO A 6 13.21 10.08 2.08
C PRO A 6 14.00 10.37 0.80
N ASP A 7 13.97 9.51 -0.21
CA ASP A 7 14.64 9.74 -1.48
C ASP A 7 13.66 10.07 -2.61
N ASN A 8 13.77 11.27 -3.16
CA ASN A 8 13.09 11.78 -4.35
C ASN A 8 11.57 12.04 -4.30
N GLY A 9 10.97 12.25 -3.11
CA GLY A 9 9.57 12.68 -3.02
C GLY A 9 8.54 11.61 -3.36
N SER A 10 8.91 10.33 -3.31
CA SER A 10 7.99 9.21 -3.49
C SER A 10 7.20 8.97 -2.22
N ILE A 11 5.88 8.87 -2.34
CA ILE A 11 4.97 8.56 -1.23
C ILE A 11 4.33 7.22 -1.53
N ILE A 12 4.48 6.27 -0.61
CA ILE A 12 3.78 5.00 -0.63
C ILE A 12 2.58 5.14 0.30
N ASP A 13 1.39 4.93 -0.23
CA ASP A 13 0.15 4.91 0.52
C ASP A 13 -0.45 3.50 0.49
N VAL A 14 -0.79 2.97 1.67
CA VAL A 14 -1.39 1.65 1.83
C VAL A 14 -2.71 1.82 2.55
N ASN A 15 -3.80 1.49 1.87
CA ASN A 15 -5.15 1.56 2.41
C ASN A 15 -5.81 0.18 2.39
N LYS A 16 -6.49 -0.15 3.49
CA LYS A 16 -7.29 -1.38 3.59
C LYS A 16 -8.77 -1.02 3.61
N ASP A 17 -9.50 -1.55 2.65
CA ASP A 17 -10.97 -1.39 2.59
C ASP A 17 -11.68 -2.27 3.63
N SER A 18 -12.91 -1.91 3.95
CA SER A 18 -13.80 -2.67 4.84
C SER A 18 -14.08 -4.10 4.35
N LYS A 19 -13.94 -4.35 3.06
CA LYS A 19 -14.08 -5.68 2.43
C LYS A 19 -12.80 -6.53 2.51
N GLY A 20 -11.71 -6.00 3.08
CA GLY A 20 -10.43 -6.71 3.22
C GLY A 20 -9.45 -6.51 2.07
N PHE A 21 -9.79 -5.77 1.03
CA PHE A 21 -8.86 -5.44 -0.06
C PHE A 21 -7.80 -4.44 0.42
N ILE A 22 -6.57 -4.66 -0.03
CA ILE A 22 -5.43 -3.77 0.24
C ILE A 22 -5.09 -3.04 -1.05
N THR A 23 -5.18 -1.72 -1.02
CA THR A 23 -4.76 -0.86 -2.12
C THR A 23 -3.39 -0.28 -1.80
N ILE A 24 -2.42 -0.54 -2.68
CA ILE A 24 -1.08 0.02 -2.61
C ILE A 24 -0.97 1.07 -3.71
N SER A 25 -0.70 2.31 -3.33
CA SER A 25 -0.52 3.43 -4.27
C SER A 25 0.88 4.01 -4.10
N VAL A 26 1.59 4.16 -5.21
CA VAL A 26 2.91 4.78 -5.24
C VAL A 26 2.83 6.08 -6.04
N LYS A 27 3.20 7.20 -5.43
CA LYS A 27 3.32 8.50 -6.09
C LYS A 27 4.79 8.78 -6.39
N HIS A 28 5.11 8.98 -7.65
CA HIS A 28 6.45 9.34 -8.11
C HIS A 28 6.36 10.36 -9.24
N HIS A 29 7.43 11.11 -9.47
CA HIS A 29 7.51 12.12 -10.55
C HIS A 29 7.36 11.49 -11.95
N SER A 30 7.89 10.27 -12.12
CA SER A 30 7.72 9.45 -13.33
C SER A 30 6.66 8.37 -13.08
N PRO A 31 5.60 8.31 -13.90
CA PRO A 31 4.55 7.30 -13.76
C PRO A 31 5.06 5.87 -14.06
N TYR A 32 6.08 5.73 -14.90
CA TYR A 32 6.71 4.44 -15.19
C TYR A 32 7.44 3.89 -13.98
N VAL A 33 8.20 4.74 -13.27
CA VAL A 33 8.89 4.38 -12.03
C VAL A 33 7.89 4.04 -10.93
N ALA A 34 6.79 4.78 -10.82
CA ALA A 34 5.74 4.49 -9.85
C ALA A 34 5.14 3.09 -10.07
N LYS A 35 4.89 2.71 -11.33
CA LYS A 35 4.42 1.37 -11.69
C LYS A 35 5.43 0.29 -11.31
N GLU A 36 6.68 0.44 -11.73
CA GLU A 36 7.77 -0.50 -11.43
C GLU A 36 7.94 -0.72 -9.92
N TRP A 37 7.90 0.35 -9.14
CA TRP A 37 7.99 0.27 -7.68
C TRP A 37 6.79 -0.43 -7.05
N THR A 38 5.59 -0.22 -7.58
CA THR A 38 4.39 -0.93 -7.10
C THR A 38 4.53 -2.43 -7.33
N GLU A 39 4.96 -2.85 -8.52
CA GLU A 39 5.22 -4.26 -8.85
C GLU A 39 6.32 -4.85 -7.97
N LEU A 40 7.40 -4.12 -7.77
CA LEU A 40 8.52 -4.55 -6.92
C LEU A 40 8.08 -4.75 -5.47
N ILE A 41 7.29 -3.83 -4.91
CA ILE A 41 6.78 -3.93 -3.54
C ILE A 41 5.91 -5.18 -3.38
N VAL A 42 4.96 -5.42 -4.29
CA VAL A 42 4.08 -6.59 -4.22
C VAL A 42 4.88 -7.88 -4.36
N ASN A 43 5.84 -7.94 -5.28
CA ASN A 43 6.70 -9.10 -5.47
C ASN A 43 7.58 -9.37 -4.23
N GLN A 44 8.17 -8.33 -3.65
CA GLN A 44 8.98 -8.46 -2.42
C GLN A 44 8.13 -8.92 -1.22
N LEU A 45 6.92 -8.41 -1.08
CA LEU A 45 6.01 -8.86 -0.02
C LEU A 45 5.61 -10.33 -0.21
N ASN A 46 5.27 -10.75 -1.44
CA ASN A 46 4.97 -12.15 -1.73
C ASN A 46 6.16 -13.06 -1.43
N GLN A 47 7.38 -12.68 -1.85
CA GLN A 47 8.58 -13.45 -1.54
C GLN A 47 8.89 -13.51 -0.05
N PHE A 48 8.72 -12.39 0.67
CA PHE A 48 8.95 -12.34 2.11
C PHE A 48 8.03 -13.31 2.86
N PHE A 49 6.71 -13.20 2.64
CA PHE A 49 5.75 -14.09 3.31
C PHE A 49 5.89 -15.54 2.89
N ARG A 50 6.14 -15.79 1.59
CA ARG A 50 6.41 -17.15 1.08
C ARG A 50 7.62 -17.79 1.78
N THR A 51 8.71 -17.04 1.93
CA THR A 51 9.91 -17.53 2.59
C THR A 51 9.67 -17.77 4.08
N GLN A 52 9.02 -16.82 4.75
CA GLN A 52 8.69 -16.93 6.16
C GLN A 52 7.79 -18.13 6.45
N ASP A 53 6.68 -18.27 5.71
CA ASP A 53 5.72 -19.37 5.89
C ASP A 53 6.33 -20.73 5.54
N LYS A 54 7.21 -20.79 4.55
CA LYS A 54 7.97 -22.01 4.22
C LYS A 54 8.90 -22.41 5.36
N GLN A 55 9.65 -21.49 5.93
CA GLN A 55 10.52 -21.73 7.06
C GLN A 55 9.74 -22.20 8.29
N GLU A 56 8.61 -21.55 8.58
CA GLU A 56 7.74 -21.94 9.70
C GLU A 56 7.18 -23.35 9.52
N ALA A 57 6.66 -23.67 8.32
CA ALA A 57 6.14 -24.99 8.03
C ALA A 57 7.22 -26.08 8.12
N GLN A 58 8.42 -25.82 7.62
CA GLN A 58 9.56 -26.73 7.71
C GLN A 58 9.98 -26.96 9.17
N ALA A 59 10.16 -25.89 9.95
CA ALA A 59 10.52 -26.00 11.36
C ALA A 59 9.45 -26.77 12.17
N SER A 60 8.17 -26.54 11.86
CA SER A 60 7.08 -27.31 12.46
C SER A 60 7.14 -28.79 12.09
N MET A 61 7.44 -29.12 10.83
CA MET A 61 7.57 -30.51 10.39
C MET A 61 8.77 -31.21 11.07
N ASP A 62 9.91 -30.54 11.18
CA ASP A 62 11.10 -31.10 11.85
C ASP A 62 10.81 -31.38 13.33
N PHE A 63 10.14 -30.46 14.02
CA PHE A 63 9.70 -30.66 15.40
C PHE A 63 8.74 -31.84 15.51
N LEU A 64 7.71 -31.93 14.66
CA LEU A 64 6.73 -32.99 14.66
C LEU A 64 7.35 -34.35 14.36
N ASN A 65 8.33 -34.42 13.46
CA ASN A 65 9.07 -35.67 13.16
C ASN A 65 9.88 -36.17 14.37
N ILE A 66 10.48 -35.26 15.16
CA ILE A 66 11.14 -35.64 16.41
C ILE A 66 10.13 -36.15 17.42
N GLN A 67 8.98 -35.49 17.58
CA GLN A 67 7.96 -35.87 18.55
C GLN A 67 7.31 -37.20 18.22
N ILE A 68 7.05 -37.53 16.94
CA ILE A 68 6.45 -38.82 16.54
C ILE A 68 7.38 -39.98 16.83
N ALA A 69 8.72 -39.75 16.75
CA ALA A 69 9.72 -40.77 17.08
C ALA A 69 9.84 -41.04 18.60
N GLN A 70 9.55 -40.01 19.40
CA GLN A 70 9.69 -40.06 20.86
C GLN A 70 8.44 -40.55 21.57
N THR A 71 7.26 -40.47 20.96
CA THR A 71 6.01 -40.86 21.59
C THR A 71 5.69 -42.35 21.36
N SER A 72 5.19 -43.04 22.38
CA SER A 72 4.71 -44.44 22.29
C SER A 72 3.18 -44.55 22.16
N TYR A 73 2.45 -43.45 22.35
CA TYR A 73 0.99 -43.42 22.33
C TYR A 73 0.46 -43.32 20.91
N THR A 74 -0.39 -44.26 20.50
CA THR A 74 -0.94 -44.35 19.14
C THR A 74 -1.78 -43.11 18.79
N GLU A 75 -2.62 -42.64 19.69
CA GLU A 75 -3.48 -41.48 19.50
C GLU A 75 -2.67 -40.23 19.26
N ILE A 76 -1.53 -40.05 19.95
CA ILE A 76 -0.64 -38.92 19.74
C ILE A 76 0.06 -39.01 18.38
N LYS A 77 0.47 -40.21 17.96
CA LYS A 77 1.04 -40.42 16.62
C LYS A 77 0.06 -40.05 15.50
N GLU A 78 -1.20 -40.39 15.64
CA GLU A 78 -2.25 -40.04 14.67
C GLU A 78 -2.46 -38.54 14.61
N MET A 79 -2.51 -37.85 15.76
CA MET A 79 -2.60 -36.37 15.78
C MET A 79 -1.39 -35.72 15.11
N ILE A 80 -0.18 -36.19 15.41
CA ILE A 80 1.04 -35.66 14.77
C ILE A 80 1.02 -35.92 13.26
N ALA A 81 0.59 -37.07 12.81
CA ALA A 81 0.46 -37.40 11.39
C ALA A 81 -0.52 -36.45 10.66
N GLN A 82 -1.63 -36.08 11.32
CA GLN A 82 -2.58 -35.09 10.78
C GLN A 82 -1.94 -33.71 10.68
N LEU A 83 -1.20 -33.29 11.70
CA LEU A 83 -0.48 -31.99 11.66
C LEU A 83 0.62 -31.95 10.57
N LEU A 84 1.35 -33.05 10.40
CA LEU A 84 2.31 -33.20 9.31
C LEU A 84 1.63 -33.10 7.96
N LYS A 85 0.49 -33.74 7.76
CA LYS A 85 -0.31 -33.64 6.54
C LYS A 85 -0.72 -32.21 6.25
N GLN A 86 -1.17 -31.44 7.27
CA GLN A 86 -1.54 -30.02 7.10
C GLN A 86 -0.33 -29.16 6.70
N ASN A 87 0.85 -29.39 7.32
CA ASN A 87 2.08 -28.66 6.95
C ASN A 87 2.53 -29.00 5.52
N ILE A 88 2.43 -30.25 5.10
CA ILE A 88 2.71 -30.66 3.70
C ILE A 88 1.76 -29.97 2.74
N GLN A 89 0.46 -29.91 3.05
CA GLN A 89 -0.52 -29.17 2.24
C GLN A 89 -0.17 -27.69 2.17
N LYS A 90 0.20 -27.05 3.30
CA LYS A 90 0.65 -25.65 3.35
C LYS A 90 1.87 -25.44 2.43
N LEU A 91 2.89 -26.30 2.54
CA LEU A 91 4.07 -26.22 1.67
C LEU A 91 3.72 -26.41 0.20
N THR A 92 2.84 -27.32 -0.13
CA THR A 92 2.38 -27.52 -1.51
C THR A 92 1.72 -26.27 -2.08
N LEU A 93 0.87 -25.58 -1.30
CA LEU A 93 0.25 -24.32 -1.71
C LEU A 93 1.27 -23.21 -1.89
N ILE A 94 2.27 -23.13 -1.02
CA ILE A 94 3.38 -22.16 -1.10
C ILE A 94 4.17 -22.34 -2.39
N GLU A 95 4.48 -23.61 -2.76
CA GLU A 95 5.29 -23.92 -3.95
C GLU A 95 4.47 -23.80 -5.26
N ALA A 96 3.18 -24.15 -5.22
CA ALA A 96 2.32 -24.17 -6.40
C ALA A 96 1.85 -22.79 -6.88
N ASN A 97 1.90 -21.77 -6.02
CA ASN A 97 1.36 -20.45 -6.33
C ASN A 97 2.48 -19.40 -6.43
N ASP A 98 2.64 -18.77 -7.58
CA ASP A 98 3.57 -17.63 -7.75
C ASP A 98 3.12 -16.42 -6.94
N PHE A 99 1.80 -16.19 -6.85
CA PHE A 99 1.19 -15.15 -6.01
C PHE A 99 0.60 -15.78 -4.75
N TYR A 100 1.45 -16.06 -3.77
CA TYR A 100 1.07 -16.83 -2.59
C TYR A 100 0.12 -16.08 -1.65
N VAL A 101 0.43 -14.82 -1.32
CA VAL A 101 -0.37 -14.01 -0.37
C VAL A 101 -1.19 -12.95 -1.09
N PHE A 102 -0.58 -12.26 -2.05
CA PHE A 102 -1.19 -11.17 -2.78
C PHE A 102 -1.30 -11.51 -4.26
N SER A 103 -2.52 -11.57 -4.77
CA SER A 103 -2.81 -11.58 -6.21
C SER A 103 -3.35 -10.22 -6.62
N TYR A 104 -3.04 -9.80 -7.83
CA TYR A 104 -3.59 -8.56 -8.37
C TYR A 104 -5.08 -8.73 -8.65
N LEU A 105 -5.91 -7.87 -8.04
CA LEU A 105 -7.29 -7.67 -8.49
C LEU A 105 -7.28 -6.73 -9.70
N ASP A 106 -6.53 -5.62 -9.56
CA ASP A 106 -6.22 -4.68 -10.63
C ASP A 106 -4.70 -4.55 -10.74
N PRO A 107 -4.10 -4.90 -11.90
CA PRO A 107 -2.67 -4.74 -12.10
C PRO A 107 -2.28 -3.26 -12.10
N PRO A 108 -1.05 -2.91 -11.68
CA PRO A 108 -0.59 -1.53 -11.67
C PRO A 108 -0.58 -0.96 -13.08
N ILE A 109 -1.35 0.11 -13.29
CA ILE A 109 -1.47 0.82 -14.55
C ILE A 109 -0.73 2.15 -14.49
N VAL A 110 -0.13 2.56 -15.60
CA VAL A 110 0.42 3.90 -15.75
C VAL A 110 -0.73 4.86 -16.00
N LYS A 111 -1.01 5.77 -15.05
CA LYS A 111 -1.97 6.85 -15.29
C LYS A 111 -1.31 7.92 -16.17
N GLU A 112 -1.88 8.16 -17.33
CA GLU A 112 -1.43 9.20 -18.26
C GLU A 112 -1.77 10.60 -17.76
N GLU A 113 -2.80 10.73 -16.92
CA GLU A 113 -3.21 12.02 -16.35
C GLU A 113 -2.37 12.37 -15.12
N ARG A 114 -1.92 13.63 -15.07
CA ARG A 114 -1.19 14.18 -13.92
C ARG A 114 -2.11 14.22 -12.70
N PHE A 115 -1.71 13.52 -11.64
CA PHE A 115 -2.48 13.47 -10.40
C PHE A 115 -2.41 14.79 -9.61
N GLU A 116 -1.25 15.47 -9.64
CA GLU A 116 -0.98 16.75 -8.95
C GLU A 116 -0.01 17.60 -9.76
N PRO A 117 -0.05 18.95 -9.67
CA PRO A 117 -1.04 19.78 -8.98
C PRO A 117 -2.34 19.94 -9.76
N ASN A 118 -3.47 20.07 -9.05
CA ASN A 118 -4.76 20.31 -9.68
C ASN A 118 -4.85 21.77 -10.21
N ARG A 119 -4.50 21.94 -11.49
CA ARG A 119 -4.42 23.26 -12.14
C ARG A 119 -5.73 24.05 -12.07
N LYS A 120 -6.89 23.35 -12.12
CA LYS A 120 -8.21 23.98 -12.00
C LYS A 120 -8.39 24.63 -10.63
N SER A 121 -8.01 23.95 -9.55
CA SER A 121 -8.10 24.50 -8.18
C SER A 121 -7.18 25.69 -7.99
N ILE A 122 -5.96 25.67 -8.54
CA ILE A 122 -5.02 26.79 -8.46
C ILE A 122 -5.56 28.00 -9.20
N SER A 123 -6.14 27.81 -10.40
CA SER A 123 -6.72 28.92 -11.19
C SER A 123 -7.93 29.54 -10.49
N ILE A 124 -8.80 28.75 -9.90
CA ILE A 124 -9.97 29.25 -9.14
C ILE A 124 -9.50 30.02 -7.91
N LEU A 125 -8.54 29.49 -7.17
CA LEU A 125 -7.99 30.16 -5.99
C LEU A 125 -7.33 31.49 -6.37
N GLY A 126 -6.56 31.52 -7.46
CA GLY A 126 -5.96 32.75 -8.01
C GLY A 126 -6.99 33.79 -8.40
N ALA A 127 -8.09 33.40 -9.05
CA ALA A 127 -9.18 34.28 -9.43
C ALA A 127 -9.89 34.90 -8.21
N VAL A 128 -10.17 34.08 -7.18
CA VAL A 128 -10.80 34.57 -5.93
C VAL A 128 -9.90 35.55 -5.21
N PHE A 129 -8.59 35.22 -5.08
CA PHE A 129 -7.63 36.13 -4.47
C PHE A 129 -7.46 37.44 -5.26
N GLY A 130 -7.38 37.39 -6.59
CA GLY A 130 -7.29 38.56 -7.45
C GLY A 130 -8.52 39.44 -7.33
N PHE A 131 -9.72 38.86 -7.28
CA PHE A 131 -10.97 39.58 -7.08
C PHE A 131 -11.04 40.28 -5.70
N MET A 132 -10.65 39.60 -4.63
CA MET A 132 -10.58 40.20 -3.30
C MET A 132 -9.60 41.38 -3.23
N LEU A 133 -8.40 41.24 -3.81
CA LEU A 133 -7.42 42.30 -3.84
C LEU A 133 -7.93 43.49 -4.69
N GLY A 134 -8.57 43.23 -5.83
CA GLY A 134 -9.18 44.26 -6.66
C GLY A 134 -10.23 45.07 -5.92
N LEU A 135 -11.13 44.41 -5.19
CA LEU A 135 -12.12 45.06 -4.33
C LEU A 135 -11.48 45.95 -3.26
N LEU A 136 -10.44 45.47 -2.59
CA LEU A 136 -9.73 46.26 -1.56
C LEU A 136 -9.10 47.53 -2.16
N ILE A 137 -8.45 47.42 -3.32
CA ILE A 137 -7.83 48.55 -3.99
C ILE A 137 -8.85 49.62 -4.38
N VAL A 138 -10.08 49.23 -4.77
CA VAL A 138 -11.13 50.17 -5.13
C VAL A 138 -11.84 50.75 -3.90
N LEU A 139 -12.08 49.97 -2.86
CA LEU A 139 -12.82 50.39 -1.68
C LEU A 139 -12.01 51.32 -0.77
N ILE A 140 -10.71 51.07 -0.59
CA ILE A 140 -9.86 51.85 0.30
C ILE A 140 -9.81 53.35 -0.10
N PRO A 141 -9.46 53.73 -1.32
CA PRO A 141 -9.44 55.13 -1.70
C PRO A 141 -10.82 55.77 -1.71
N ASN A 142 -11.87 55.02 -2.02
CA ASN A 142 -13.25 55.54 -2.00
C ASN A 142 -13.72 55.84 -0.56
N PHE A 143 -13.35 54.99 0.40
CA PHE A 143 -13.65 55.22 1.83
C PHE A 143 -12.92 56.46 2.38
N PHE A 144 -11.69 56.67 2.01
CA PHE A 144 -10.93 57.88 2.43
C PHE A 144 -11.41 59.18 1.74
N ARG A 145 -11.93 59.07 0.53
CA ARG A 145 -12.42 60.22 -0.22
C ARG A 145 -13.77 60.76 0.29
N THR A 146 -14.64 59.86 0.78
CA THR A 146 -15.94 60.22 1.36
C THR A 146 -15.83 60.94 2.70
N LYS A 147 -14.67 60.85 3.40
CA LYS A 147 -14.47 61.45 4.71
C LYS A 147 -13.97 62.92 4.64
N ASN A 148 -13.68 63.43 3.45
CA ASN A 148 -13.16 64.79 3.20
C ASN A 148 -14.15 65.70 2.45
N ILE A 149 -15.48 65.53 2.65
CA ILE A 149 -16.47 66.52 2.20
C ILE A 149 -16.87 67.36 3.42
N PRO A 150 -16.60 68.68 3.42
CA PRO A 150 -16.95 69.58 4.52
C PRO A 150 -18.44 69.77 4.72
#